data_cddb0ffdfb8b3f152eb8f583c1f172a8
#
_entry.id   cddb0ffdfb8b3f152eb8f583c1f172a8
#
_cell.length_a   1.000
_cell.length_b   1.000
_cell.length_c   1.000
_cell.angle_alpha   90.00
_cell.angle_beta   90.00
_cell.angle_gamma   90.00
#
_symmetry.space_group_name_H-M   'P 1'
#
loop_
_entity.id
_entity.type
_entity.pdbx_description
1 polymer ?
#
loop_
_entity_poly.entity_id
_entity_poly.type
_entity_poly.pdbx_seq_one_letter_code
_entity_poly.pdbx_strand_id
1 'polypeptide(L)'
;MLRDLDKIANCVVQGTEGIIGNIADVYVNDQTWKIHYLAADTGNWLQGRHVLISTQSFVHSHEDIGSFRALVSKAQVEGAPEFEIEKPISWQKEREICSYYRWNTYYPIDEKELSVFPGILTSANGLKDFSLQTTDGEIGKVINFLIDDANWTVRYLIVDTSKWFAGRKVLISPMWNKAINWADRTMVVDLNQDQIEQSPEYDPTAPIERVYEINLYQHYGKPHYW
;
A
#
# COMPACT_ATOMS: atom_id res chain seq x y z
N MET A 1 1.82 -6.59 -12.14
CA MET A 1 2.81 -5.57 -12.59
C MET A 1 3.18 -4.71 -11.40
N LEU A 2 4.43 -4.21 -11.32
CA LEU A 2 4.77 -3.22 -10.28
C LEU A 2 4.34 -1.82 -10.75
N ARG A 3 3.48 -1.19 -9.97
CA ARG A 3 2.98 0.17 -10.20
C ARG A 3 3.33 1.08 -9.04
N ASP A 4 3.73 2.27 -9.36
CA ASP A 4 3.88 3.36 -8.40
C ASP A 4 2.51 3.76 -7.82
N LEU A 5 2.44 4.01 -6.51
CA LEU A 5 1.18 4.41 -5.84
C LEU A 5 0.59 5.66 -6.49
N ASP A 6 1.42 6.65 -6.86
CA ASP A 6 0.94 7.88 -7.49
C ASP A 6 0.32 7.62 -8.87
N LYS A 7 0.73 6.54 -9.56
CA LYS A 7 0.09 6.08 -10.81
C LYS A 7 -1.22 5.32 -10.57
N ILE A 8 -1.40 4.73 -9.40
CA ILE A 8 -2.65 4.09 -8.98
C ILE A 8 -3.63 5.16 -8.49
N ALA A 9 -3.13 6.15 -7.76
CA ALA A 9 -3.90 7.31 -7.36
C ALA A 9 -4.48 8.01 -8.61
N ASN A 10 -5.72 8.45 -8.51
CA ASN A 10 -6.51 9.02 -9.61
C ASN A 10 -6.95 8.04 -10.71
N CYS A 11 -6.57 6.74 -10.67
CA CYS A 11 -7.21 5.76 -11.53
C CYS A 11 -8.71 5.68 -11.23
N VAL A 12 -9.49 5.47 -12.29
CA VAL A 12 -10.94 5.35 -12.18
C VAL A 12 -11.31 4.00 -11.58
N VAL A 13 -12.21 3.99 -10.61
CA VAL A 13 -12.91 2.78 -10.16
C VAL A 13 -14.22 2.66 -10.90
N GLN A 14 -14.34 1.60 -11.70
CA GLN A 14 -15.53 1.29 -12.48
C GLN A 14 -16.32 0.18 -11.79
N GLY A 15 -17.52 0.50 -11.33
CA GLY A 15 -18.45 -0.47 -10.78
C GLY A 15 -19.30 -1.15 -11.86
N THR A 16 -20.26 -1.96 -11.42
CA THR A 16 -21.17 -2.71 -12.34
C THR A 16 -22.12 -1.81 -13.11
N GLU A 17 -22.42 -0.61 -12.61
CA GLU A 17 -23.40 0.34 -13.17
C GLU A 17 -22.75 1.67 -13.61
N GLY A 18 -21.43 1.67 -13.79
CA GLY A 18 -20.66 2.83 -14.24
C GLY A 18 -19.62 3.28 -13.21
N ILE A 19 -19.09 4.47 -13.40
CA ILE A 19 -18.00 5.01 -12.59
C ILE A 19 -18.45 5.21 -11.12
N ILE A 20 -17.66 4.68 -10.20
CA ILE A 20 -17.79 4.88 -8.76
C ILE A 20 -17.04 6.15 -8.33
N GLY A 21 -15.82 6.33 -8.82
CA GLY A 21 -14.98 7.47 -8.45
C GLY A 21 -13.53 7.25 -8.86
N ASN A 22 -12.63 8.05 -8.26
CA ASN A 22 -11.20 7.91 -8.48
C ASN A 22 -10.53 7.39 -7.21
N ILE A 23 -9.46 6.63 -7.35
CA ILE A 23 -8.68 6.17 -6.20
C ILE A 23 -7.98 7.36 -5.55
N ALA A 24 -8.28 7.60 -4.28
CA ALA A 24 -7.66 8.64 -3.47
C ALA A 24 -6.52 8.08 -2.61
N ASP A 25 -6.64 6.82 -2.16
CA ASP A 25 -5.65 6.18 -1.29
C ASP A 25 -5.76 4.65 -1.35
N VAL A 26 -4.76 3.96 -0.79
CA VAL A 26 -4.81 2.52 -0.57
C VAL A 26 -4.60 2.20 0.91
N TYR A 27 -5.31 1.19 1.41
CA TYR A 27 -5.21 0.74 2.79
C TYR A 27 -4.45 -0.58 2.86
N VAL A 28 -3.32 -0.53 3.54
CA VAL A 28 -2.35 -1.61 3.65
C VAL A 28 -2.25 -2.10 5.09
N ASN A 29 -2.14 -3.39 5.28
CA ASN A 29 -1.78 -3.96 6.57
C ASN A 29 -0.28 -3.73 6.82
N ASP A 30 0.07 -3.09 7.93
CA ASP A 30 1.44 -2.63 8.23
C ASP A 30 2.43 -3.75 8.58
N GLN A 31 1.97 -4.98 8.67
CA GLN A 31 2.84 -6.15 8.90
C GLN A 31 2.98 -7.05 7.69
N THR A 32 1.87 -7.35 7.02
CA THR A 32 1.88 -8.23 5.84
C THR A 32 2.12 -7.48 4.54
N TRP A 33 1.96 -6.17 4.56
CA TRP A 33 2.05 -5.27 3.40
C TRP A 33 1.07 -5.61 2.28
N LYS A 34 0.02 -6.36 2.64
CA LYS A 34 -1.13 -6.62 1.77
C LYS A 34 -2.06 -5.42 1.77
N ILE A 35 -2.51 -5.04 0.58
CA ILE A 35 -3.52 -4.01 0.40
C ILE A 35 -4.88 -4.69 0.48
N HIS A 36 -5.68 -4.28 1.46
CA HIS A 36 -7.03 -4.80 1.64
C HIS A 36 -8.06 -3.97 0.89
N TYR A 37 -7.89 -2.64 0.88
CA TYR A 37 -8.87 -1.74 0.28
C TYR A 37 -8.21 -0.64 -0.55
N LEU A 38 -8.94 -0.22 -1.58
CA LEU A 38 -8.74 1.07 -2.23
C LEU A 38 -9.80 2.03 -1.71
N ALA A 39 -9.39 3.23 -1.30
CA ALA A 39 -10.29 4.31 -0.96
C ALA A 39 -10.63 5.08 -2.24
N ALA A 40 -11.89 5.09 -2.63
CA ALA A 40 -12.36 5.83 -3.79
C ALA A 40 -13.06 7.12 -3.35
N ASP A 41 -12.65 8.24 -3.96
CA ASP A 41 -13.40 9.50 -3.90
C ASP A 41 -14.52 9.45 -4.92
N THR A 42 -15.76 9.51 -4.45
CA THR A 42 -16.95 9.42 -5.29
C THR A 42 -17.25 10.70 -6.07
N GLY A 43 -16.52 11.79 -5.78
CA GLY A 43 -16.76 13.08 -6.42
C GLY A 43 -18.19 13.61 -6.17
N ASN A 44 -18.73 14.28 -7.18
CA ASN A 44 -20.00 15.02 -7.02
C ASN A 44 -21.25 14.13 -6.88
N TRP A 45 -21.21 12.85 -7.34
CA TRP A 45 -22.42 12.05 -7.34
C TRP A 45 -22.82 11.54 -5.93
N LEU A 46 -21.87 11.47 -4.99
CA LEU A 46 -22.13 11.15 -3.59
C LEU A 46 -21.44 12.18 -2.66
N GLN A 47 -21.51 13.46 -3.01
CA GLN A 47 -21.08 14.62 -2.21
C GLN A 47 -19.59 14.55 -1.76
N GLY A 48 -18.69 14.00 -2.58
CA GLY A 48 -17.26 13.88 -2.26
C GLY A 48 -16.96 12.86 -1.15
N ARG A 49 -17.87 11.92 -0.92
CA ARG A 49 -17.68 10.88 0.09
C ARG A 49 -16.60 9.90 -0.36
N HIS A 50 -15.74 9.51 0.57
CA HIS A 50 -14.79 8.41 0.37
C HIS A 50 -15.43 7.08 0.76
N VAL A 51 -15.16 6.03 -0.03
CA VAL A 51 -15.66 4.67 0.21
C VAL A 51 -14.53 3.67 0.07
N LEU A 52 -14.54 2.64 0.91
CA LEU A 52 -13.59 1.55 0.83
C LEU A 52 -14.11 0.44 -0.09
N ILE A 53 -13.28 0.07 -1.04
CA ILE A 53 -13.56 -1.01 -1.98
C ILE A 53 -12.49 -2.09 -1.81
N SER A 54 -12.93 -3.30 -1.40
CA SER A 54 -12.02 -4.40 -1.15
C SER A 54 -11.29 -4.84 -2.43
N THR A 55 -10.00 -5.14 -2.29
CA THR A 55 -9.19 -5.70 -3.37
C THR A 55 -9.72 -7.04 -3.88
N GLN A 56 -10.54 -7.76 -3.06
CA GLN A 56 -11.23 -8.99 -3.46
C GLN A 56 -12.33 -8.75 -4.51
N SER A 57 -12.85 -7.53 -4.62
CA SER A 57 -13.92 -7.20 -5.58
C SER A 57 -13.41 -6.78 -6.94
N PHE A 58 -12.10 -6.54 -7.10
CA PHE A 58 -11.55 -6.13 -8.38
C PHE A 58 -11.36 -7.31 -9.32
N VAL A 59 -11.80 -7.11 -10.55
CA VAL A 59 -11.54 -8.04 -11.66
C VAL A 59 -10.21 -7.67 -12.29
N HIS A 60 -9.29 -8.62 -12.35
CA HIS A 60 -8.01 -8.39 -13.00
C HIS A 60 -8.23 -8.22 -14.52
N SER A 61 -7.95 -7.01 -14.99
CA SER A 61 -7.86 -6.70 -16.41
C SER A 61 -6.44 -6.20 -16.68
N HIS A 62 -5.71 -6.90 -17.53
CA HIS A 62 -4.35 -6.49 -17.93
C HIS A 62 -4.35 -5.34 -18.95
N GLU A 63 -5.52 -4.93 -19.44
CA GLU A 63 -5.66 -4.02 -20.57
C GLU A 63 -5.87 -2.56 -20.19
N ASP A 64 -6.36 -2.27 -18.98
CA ASP A 64 -6.70 -0.91 -18.55
C ASP A 64 -5.66 -0.34 -17.57
N ILE A 65 -4.74 0.47 -18.08
CA ILE A 65 -3.70 1.13 -17.26
C ILE A 65 -4.28 2.21 -16.34
N GLY A 66 -5.42 2.80 -16.70
CA GLY A 66 -6.01 3.96 -16.00
C GLY A 66 -7.31 3.68 -15.23
N SER A 67 -7.77 2.42 -15.18
CA SER A 67 -8.99 2.05 -14.47
C SER A 67 -8.91 0.70 -13.78
N PHE A 68 -9.71 0.54 -12.72
CA PHE A 68 -9.90 -0.72 -12.03
C PHE A 68 -11.38 -1.07 -12.00
N ARG A 69 -11.73 -2.27 -12.45
CA ARG A 69 -13.10 -2.74 -12.47
C ARG A 69 -13.44 -3.49 -11.20
N ALA A 70 -14.43 -3.00 -10.45
CA ALA A 70 -14.89 -3.59 -9.20
C ALA A 70 -16.31 -4.17 -9.34
N LEU A 71 -16.56 -5.31 -8.70
CA LEU A 71 -17.87 -5.95 -8.65
C LEU A 71 -18.74 -5.33 -7.55
N VAL A 72 -18.95 -4.02 -7.62
CA VAL A 72 -19.81 -3.25 -6.72
C VAL A 72 -20.76 -2.36 -7.51
N SER A 73 -21.98 -2.19 -7.01
CA SER A 73 -22.97 -1.28 -7.60
C SER A 73 -22.93 0.09 -6.94
N LYS A 74 -23.50 1.11 -7.61
CA LYS A 74 -23.64 2.44 -7.01
C LYS A 74 -24.52 2.42 -5.76
N ALA A 75 -25.57 1.63 -5.75
CA ALA A 75 -26.45 1.48 -4.58
C ALA A 75 -25.70 0.88 -3.36
N GLN A 76 -24.82 -0.09 -3.59
CA GLN A 76 -23.95 -0.61 -2.53
C GLN A 76 -22.99 0.46 -2.01
N VAL A 77 -22.42 1.26 -2.89
CA VAL A 77 -21.49 2.33 -2.50
C VAL A 77 -22.21 3.44 -1.72
N GLU A 78 -23.43 3.79 -2.12
CA GLU A 78 -24.25 4.81 -1.45
C GLU A 78 -24.59 4.44 0.00
N GLY A 79 -24.93 3.17 0.25
CA GLY A 79 -25.24 2.67 1.59
C GLY A 79 -24.01 2.20 2.39
N ALA A 80 -22.79 2.34 1.89
CA ALA A 80 -21.59 1.82 2.54
C ALA A 80 -21.33 2.46 3.92
N PRO A 81 -20.72 1.73 4.86
CA PRO A 81 -20.31 2.30 6.14
C PRO A 81 -19.32 3.44 5.96
N GLU A 82 -19.49 4.52 6.70
CA GLU A 82 -18.60 5.67 6.68
C GLU A 82 -17.26 5.33 7.35
N PHE A 83 -16.19 5.94 6.85
CA PHE A 83 -14.87 5.90 7.45
C PHE A 83 -14.17 7.26 7.27
N GLU A 84 -13.13 7.50 8.05
CA GLU A 84 -12.34 8.71 7.94
C GLU A 84 -11.06 8.39 7.14
N ILE A 85 -10.87 9.08 6.01
CA ILE A 85 -9.67 8.93 5.19
C ILE A 85 -8.41 9.32 6.00
N GLU A 86 -7.28 8.68 5.68
CA GLU A 86 -5.97 8.83 6.35
C GLU A 86 -5.90 8.32 7.79
N LYS A 87 -7.04 7.95 8.41
CA LYS A 87 -7.02 7.29 9.72
C LYS A 87 -6.90 5.78 9.59
N PRO A 88 -6.22 5.13 10.54
CA PRO A 88 -6.20 3.67 10.60
C PRO A 88 -7.61 3.09 10.76
N ILE A 89 -7.84 1.97 10.11
CA ILE A 89 -9.13 1.26 10.17
C ILE A 89 -9.00 0.15 11.22
N SER A 90 -9.88 0.19 12.22
CA SER A 90 -9.95 -0.86 13.23
C SER A 90 -10.52 -2.14 12.64
N TRP A 91 -10.18 -3.28 13.24
CA TRP A 91 -10.72 -4.58 12.83
C TRP A 91 -12.25 -4.64 12.97
N GLN A 92 -12.83 -3.94 13.97
CA GLN A 92 -14.28 -3.83 14.11
C GLN A 92 -14.91 -3.13 12.92
N LYS A 93 -14.29 -2.02 12.48
CA LYS A 93 -14.75 -1.27 11.31
C LYS A 93 -14.59 -2.08 10.04
N GLU A 94 -13.50 -2.81 9.91
CA GLU A 94 -13.28 -3.71 8.78
C GLU A 94 -14.34 -4.82 8.72
N ARG A 95 -14.69 -5.44 9.87
CA ARG A 95 -15.78 -6.41 9.95
C ARG A 95 -17.14 -5.82 9.54
N GLU A 96 -17.43 -4.60 9.97
CA GLU A 96 -18.65 -3.88 9.56
C GLU A 96 -18.71 -3.74 8.04
N ILE A 97 -17.63 -3.29 7.42
CA ILE A 97 -17.52 -3.10 5.97
C ILE A 97 -17.65 -4.44 5.24
N CYS A 98 -16.91 -5.47 5.67
CA CYS A 98 -16.99 -6.80 5.08
C CYS A 98 -18.40 -7.40 5.18
N SER A 99 -19.05 -7.24 6.34
CA SER A 99 -20.42 -7.71 6.56
C SER A 99 -21.41 -7.01 5.64
N TYR A 100 -21.30 -5.70 5.49
CA TYR A 100 -22.15 -4.89 4.63
C TYR A 100 -22.09 -5.35 3.16
N TYR A 101 -20.87 -5.48 2.62
CA TYR A 101 -20.65 -5.87 1.23
C TYR A 101 -20.72 -7.39 1.00
N ARG A 102 -20.79 -8.19 2.07
CA ARG A 102 -20.67 -9.66 2.06
C ARG A 102 -19.34 -10.15 1.50
N TRP A 103 -18.27 -9.42 1.79
CA TRP A 103 -16.91 -9.84 1.49
C TRP A 103 -16.37 -10.74 2.59
N ASN A 104 -15.40 -11.59 2.23
CA ASN A 104 -14.66 -12.35 3.23
C ASN A 104 -13.82 -11.39 4.08
N THR A 105 -13.75 -11.67 5.38
CA THR A 105 -12.84 -10.94 6.27
C THR A 105 -11.40 -11.33 5.97
N TYR A 106 -10.48 -10.36 6.08
CA TYR A 106 -9.05 -10.64 5.97
C TYR A 106 -8.47 -11.26 7.25
N TYR A 107 -9.22 -11.23 8.34
CA TYR A 107 -8.86 -11.79 9.64
C TYR A 107 -9.83 -12.90 10.04
N PRO A 108 -9.39 -13.86 10.90
CA PRO A 108 -10.28 -14.85 11.46
C PRO A 108 -11.44 -14.22 12.22
N ILE A 109 -12.57 -14.90 12.22
CA ILE A 109 -13.80 -14.43 12.88
C ILE A 109 -13.71 -14.61 14.40
N ASP A 110 -12.84 -15.47 14.89
CA ASP A 110 -12.71 -15.76 16.33
C ASP A 110 -11.82 -14.71 17.02
N GLU A 111 -12.42 -13.98 17.98
CA GLU A 111 -11.71 -12.97 18.78
C GLU A 111 -10.54 -13.54 19.59
N LYS A 112 -10.53 -14.84 19.87
CA LYS A 112 -9.42 -15.52 20.57
C LYS A 112 -8.18 -15.67 19.68
N GLU A 113 -8.38 -15.70 18.37
CA GLU A 113 -7.29 -15.74 17.39
C GLU A 113 -6.74 -14.35 17.04
N LEU A 114 -7.47 -13.28 17.35
CA LEU A 114 -7.03 -11.89 17.11
C LEU A 114 -5.75 -11.50 17.86
N SER A 115 -5.45 -12.18 18.98
CA SER A 115 -4.18 -11.98 19.70
C SER A 115 -2.94 -12.45 18.89
N VAL A 116 -3.17 -13.22 17.84
CA VAL A 116 -2.13 -13.75 16.94
C VAL A 116 -2.02 -12.94 15.65
N PHE A 117 -3.00 -12.05 15.36
CA PHE A 117 -3.00 -11.25 14.15
C PHE A 117 -2.41 -9.88 14.41
N PRO A 118 -1.18 -9.73 14.00
CA PRO A 118 -0.50 -8.47 14.08
C PRO A 118 -0.91 -7.58 12.91
N GLY A 119 -1.00 -6.29 13.16
CA GLY A 119 -1.07 -5.28 12.14
C GLY A 119 -2.28 -4.37 12.25
N ILE A 120 -2.05 -3.15 11.84
CA ILE A 120 -3.03 -2.10 11.70
C ILE A 120 -3.27 -1.91 10.21
N LEU A 121 -4.53 -1.77 9.83
CA LEU A 121 -4.88 -1.39 8.47
C LEU A 121 -4.75 0.12 8.36
N THR A 122 -3.76 0.58 7.63
CA THR A 122 -3.37 1.99 7.56
C THR A 122 -3.37 2.54 6.14
N SER A 123 -3.54 3.84 6.02
CA SER A 123 -3.39 4.61 4.80
C SER A 123 -1.95 4.58 4.30
N ALA A 124 -1.73 4.27 3.02
CA ALA A 124 -0.39 4.35 2.44
C ALA A 124 0.09 5.81 2.33
N ASN A 125 -0.81 6.76 2.06
CA ASN A 125 -0.46 8.18 2.10
C ASN A 125 -0.04 8.62 3.52
N GLY A 126 -0.66 8.06 4.57
CA GLY A 126 -0.27 8.31 5.95
C GLY A 126 1.13 7.83 6.32
N LEU A 127 1.67 6.85 5.57
CA LEU A 127 3.05 6.35 5.73
C LEU A 127 4.09 7.16 4.94
N LYS A 128 3.68 8.04 4.03
CA LYS A 128 4.62 8.96 3.38
C LYS A 128 5.24 9.90 4.42
N ASP A 129 6.44 10.34 4.16
CA ASP A 129 7.28 11.17 5.05
C ASP A 129 7.76 10.49 6.36
N PHE A 130 7.48 9.19 6.55
CA PHE A 130 8.12 8.45 7.63
C PHE A 130 9.62 8.39 7.40
N SER A 131 10.39 8.70 8.45
CA SER A 131 11.84 8.56 8.43
C SER A 131 12.25 7.09 8.44
N LEU A 132 13.25 6.74 7.63
CA LEU A 132 13.80 5.38 7.62
C LEU A 132 15.00 5.32 8.57
N GLN A 133 14.89 4.47 9.59
CA GLN A 133 15.93 4.17 10.56
C GLN A 133 16.62 2.87 10.18
N THR A 134 17.93 2.92 10.06
CA THR A 134 18.80 1.76 9.90
C THR A 134 19.37 1.31 11.25
N THR A 135 20.21 0.28 11.25
CA THR A 135 20.87 -0.20 12.46
C THR A 135 21.89 0.78 13.04
N ASP A 136 22.34 1.75 12.25
CA ASP A 136 23.42 2.71 12.58
C ASP A 136 23.04 4.18 12.37
N GLY A 137 21.79 4.50 12.04
CA GLY A 137 21.29 5.87 11.96
C GLY A 137 20.10 6.07 11.04
N GLU A 138 19.65 7.31 10.91
CA GLU A 138 18.61 7.71 9.96
C GLU A 138 19.20 7.88 8.56
N ILE A 139 18.47 7.50 7.50
CA ILE A 139 19.00 7.52 6.14
C ILE A 139 18.09 8.15 5.08
N GLY A 140 16.88 8.45 5.39
CA GLY A 140 15.97 9.00 4.38
C GLY A 140 14.53 9.03 4.82
N LYS A 141 13.67 9.32 3.84
CA LYS A 141 12.23 9.33 4.04
C LYS A 141 11.53 8.50 2.98
N VAL A 142 10.49 7.81 3.41
CA VAL A 142 9.56 7.13 2.50
C VAL A 142 8.79 8.20 1.72
N ILE A 143 8.93 8.20 0.40
CA ILE A 143 8.24 9.18 -0.46
C ILE A 143 7.11 8.54 -1.27
N ASN A 144 7.18 7.23 -1.53
CA ASN A 144 6.18 6.52 -2.31
C ASN A 144 6.33 5.00 -2.17
N PHE A 145 5.47 4.25 -2.85
CA PHE A 145 5.40 2.79 -2.79
C PHE A 145 5.30 2.19 -4.17
N LEU A 146 5.90 1.01 -4.36
CA LEU A 146 5.66 0.17 -5.53
C LEU A 146 4.76 -1.00 -5.15
N ILE A 147 3.65 -1.10 -5.83
CA ILE A 147 2.57 -2.03 -5.58
C ILE A 147 2.53 -3.06 -6.70
N ASP A 148 2.50 -4.32 -6.33
CA ASP A 148 2.19 -5.43 -7.23
C ASP A 148 0.65 -5.55 -7.32
N ASP A 149 0.09 -5.04 -8.40
CA ASP A 149 -1.35 -4.99 -8.64
C ASP A 149 -1.97 -6.37 -8.97
N ALA A 150 -1.14 -7.37 -9.29
CA ALA A 150 -1.62 -8.73 -9.53
C ALA A 150 -2.06 -9.44 -8.23
N ASN A 151 -1.43 -9.10 -7.12
CA ASN A 151 -1.73 -9.72 -5.81
C ASN A 151 -1.95 -8.70 -4.68
N TRP A 152 -2.06 -7.43 -5.02
CA TRP A 152 -2.33 -6.33 -4.10
C TRP A 152 -1.36 -6.30 -2.90
N THR A 153 -0.07 -6.23 -3.20
CA THR A 153 0.99 -6.21 -2.18
C THR A 153 1.94 -5.05 -2.42
N VAL A 154 2.28 -4.30 -1.39
CA VAL A 154 3.39 -3.34 -1.45
C VAL A 154 4.70 -4.14 -1.47
N ARG A 155 5.45 -4.03 -2.56
CA ARG A 155 6.73 -4.73 -2.74
C ARG A 155 7.92 -3.90 -2.30
N TYR A 156 7.86 -2.58 -2.54
CA TYR A 156 8.96 -1.69 -2.20
C TYR A 156 8.45 -0.35 -1.65
N LEU A 157 9.18 0.14 -0.68
CA LEU A 157 9.20 1.54 -0.29
C LEU A 157 10.15 2.26 -1.24
N ILE A 158 9.74 3.41 -1.77
CA ILE A 158 10.64 4.33 -2.46
C ILE A 158 11.13 5.32 -1.42
N VAL A 159 12.43 5.30 -1.17
CA VAL A 159 13.05 6.12 -0.12
C VAL A 159 13.92 7.19 -0.78
N ASP A 160 13.70 8.43 -0.38
CA ASP A 160 14.55 9.56 -0.76
C ASP A 160 15.69 9.71 0.26
N THR A 161 16.90 9.50 -0.19
CA THR A 161 18.13 9.61 0.60
C THR A 161 18.92 10.89 0.28
N SER A 162 18.33 11.84 -0.43
CA SER A 162 19.01 13.02 -1.00
C SER A 162 19.72 13.90 0.05
N LYS A 163 19.27 13.87 1.31
CA LYS A 163 19.91 14.61 2.40
C LYS A 163 21.19 13.94 2.92
N TRP A 164 21.36 12.65 2.67
CA TRP A 164 22.49 11.84 3.12
C TRP A 164 23.43 11.48 1.97
N PHE A 165 22.87 11.15 0.80
CA PHE A 165 23.61 10.78 -0.40
C PHE A 165 23.07 11.55 -1.60
N ALA A 166 23.90 12.19 -2.38
CA ALA A 166 23.59 13.13 -3.45
C ALA A 166 22.44 12.66 -4.38
N GLY A 167 21.20 13.03 -4.04
CA GLY A 167 20.05 12.96 -4.92
C GLY A 167 19.49 11.56 -5.24
N ARG A 168 19.87 10.52 -4.50
CA ARG A 168 19.48 9.14 -4.82
C ARG A 168 18.11 8.77 -4.25
N LYS A 169 17.37 8.01 -5.04
CA LYS A 169 16.21 7.24 -4.59
C LYS A 169 16.56 5.77 -4.60
N VAL A 170 16.15 5.06 -3.57
CA VAL A 170 16.43 3.63 -3.41
C VAL A 170 15.15 2.85 -3.13
N LEU A 171 15.15 1.56 -3.45
CA LEU A 171 14.06 0.66 -3.13
C LEU A 171 14.41 -0.19 -1.91
N ILE A 172 13.53 -0.19 -0.93
CA ILE A 172 13.63 -1.02 0.27
C ILE A 172 12.39 -1.90 0.35
N SER A 173 12.58 -3.23 0.47
CA SER A 173 11.42 -4.09 0.70
C SER A 173 10.85 -3.84 2.10
N PRO A 174 9.54 -3.59 2.21
CA PRO A 174 8.91 -3.41 3.50
C PRO A 174 8.95 -4.67 4.37
N MET A 175 9.19 -5.84 3.78
CA MET A 175 9.42 -7.10 4.51
C MET A 175 10.73 -7.11 5.32
N TRP A 176 11.63 -6.16 5.09
CA TRP A 176 12.86 -5.98 5.87
C TRP A 176 12.66 -5.01 7.05
N ASN A 177 11.44 -4.49 7.20
CA ASN A 177 11.06 -3.65 8.33
C ASN A 177 10.97 -4.49 9.61
N LYS A 178 11.56 -4.00 10.70
CA LYS A 178 11.51 -4.61 12.04
C LYS A 178 10.41 -4.02 12.89
N ALA A 179 10.13 -2.73 12.73
CA ALA A 179 9.14 -2.00 13.50
C ALA A 179 8.69 -0.73 12.79
N ILE A 180 7.44 -0.35 13.04
CA ILE A 180 6.90 0.96 12.69
C ILE A 180 6.59 1.68 14.00
N ASN A 181 7.24 2.82 14.23
CA ASN A 181 6.93 3.70 15.34
C ASN A 181 6.01 4.83 14.84
N TRP A 182 4.74 4.70 15.16
CA TRP A 182 3.72 5.64 14.74
C TRP A 182 3.85 7.02 15.41
N ALA A 183 4.29 7.05 16.68
CA ALA A 183 4.43 8.30 17.44
C ALA A 183 5.54 9.18 16.84
N ASP A 184 6.65 8.57 16.47
CA ASP A 184 7.82 9.28 15.93
C ASP A 184 7.83 9.31 14.40
N ARG A 185 6.85 8.69 13.75
CA ARG A 185 6.77 8.52 12.29
C ARG A 185 8.06 7.94 11.71
N THR A 186 8.51 6.82 12.27
CA THR A 186 9.73 6.13 11.84
C THR A 186 9.47 4.67 11.47
N MET A 187 10.19 4.19 10.46
CA MET A 187 10.27 2.78 10.09
C MET A 187 11.69 2.29 10.34
N VAL A 188 11.82 1.18 11.06
CA VAL A 188 13.12 0.60 11.40
C VAL A 188 13.39 -0.59 10.50
N VAL A 189 14.48 -0.56 9.73
CA VAL A 189 14.88 -1.65 8.83
C VAL A 189 16.15 -2.35 9.30
N ASP A 190 16.25 -3.65 8.98
CA ASP A 190 17.43 -4.48 9.27
C ASP A 190 18.51 -4.34 8.19
N LEU A 191 18.95 -3.10 8.00
CA LEU A 191 20.02 -2.70 7.06
C LEU A 191 20.87 -1.62 7.72
N ASN A 192 22.10 -1.46 7.28
CA ASN A 192 22.94 -0.34 7.66
C ASN A 192 23.00 0.73 6.56
N GLN A 193 23.55 1.90 6.87
CA GLN A 193 23.64 3.03 5.95
C GLN A 193 24.48 2.69 4.70
N ASP A 194 25.63 2.02 4.88
CA ASP A 194 26.51 1.64 3.77
C ASP A 194 25.81 0.72 2.78
N GLN A 195 25.02 -0.24 3.27
CA GLN A 195 24.23 -1.11 2.40
C GLN A 195 23.22 -0.33 1.54
N ILE A 196 22.62 0.70 2.11
CA ILE A 196 21.64 1.52 1.38
C ILE A 196 22.37 2.48 0.43
N GLU A 197 23.50 3.06 0.84
CA GLU A 197 24.31 3.92 -0.04
C GLU A 197 24.78 3.21 -1.30
N GLN A 198 25.21 1.94 -1.17
CA GLN A 198 25.75 1.15 -2.27
C GLN A 198 24.68 0.38 -3.05
N SER A 199 23.38 0.53 -2.70
CA SER A 199 22.31 -0.19 -3.38
C SER A 199 22.16 0.23 -4.85
N PRO A 200 21.60 -0.62 -5.70
CA PRO A 200 21.17 -0.22 -7.03
C PRO A 200 20.25 1.00 -6.98
N GLU A 201 20.57 2.03 -7.77
CA GLU A 201 19.75 3.23 -7.84
C GLU A 201 18.40 2.93 -8.49
N TYR A 202 17.35 3.53 -7.96
CA TYR A 202 16.01 3.43 -8.53
C TYR A 202 15.77 4.57 -9.52
N ASP A 203 15.52 4.21 -10.79
CA ASP A 203 15.07 5.13 -11.83
C ASP A 203 13.54 5.04 -11.96
N PRO A 204 12.77 6.08 -11.59
CA PRO A 204 11.30 6.06 -11.69
C PRO A 204 10.80 6.09 -13.14
N THR A 205 11.66 6.38 -14.12
CA THR A 205 11.31 6.41 -15.54
C THR A 205 11.47 5.06 -16.23
N ALA A 206 12.26 4.16 -15.64
CA ALA A 206 12.51 2.82 -16.16
C ALA A 206 11.53 1.79 -15.56
N PRO A 207 11.09 0.80 -16.34
CA PRO A 207 10.35 -0.34 -15.79
C PRO A 207 11.24 -1.17 -14.86
N ILE A 208 10.67 -1.65 -13.77
CA ILE A 208 11.40 -2.56 -12.88
C ILE A 208 11.35 -3.97 -13.47
N GLU A 209 12.46 -4.37 -14.01
CA GLU A 209 12.65 -5.70 -14.55
C GLU A 209 13.09 -6.69 -13.48
N ARG A 210 12.81 -7.97 -13.68
CA ARG A 210 13.21 -9.03 -12.74
C ARG A 210 14.73 -9.06 -12.49
N VAL A 211 15.53 -8.72 -13.48
CA VAL A 211 17.00 -8.63 -13.31
C VAL A 211 17.39 -7.56 -12.29
N TYR A 212 16.72 -6.41 -12.32
CA TYR A 212 16.93 -5.36 -11.31
C TYR A 212 16.57 -5.86 -9.91
N GLU A 213 15.43 -6.54 -9.76
CA GLU A 213 15.00 -7.10 -8.47
C GLU A 213 16.00 -8.15 -7.95
N ILE A 214 16.50 -9.06 -8.82
CA ILE A 214 17.52 -10.04 -8.45
C ILE A 214 18.77 -9.34 -7.91
N ASN A 215 19.29 -8.34 -8.62
CA ASN A 215 20.47 -7.59 -8.21
C ASN A 215 20.23 -6.86 -6.86
N LEU A 216 19.05 -6.28 -6.68
CA LEU A 216 18.65 -5.60 -5.45
C LEU A 216 18.66 -6.56 -4.25
N TYR A 217 18.02 -7.72 -4.39
CA TYR A 217 17.97 -8.72 -3.32
C TYR A 217 19.32 -9.34 -3.01
N GLN A 218 20.15 -9.60 -4.04
CA GLN A 218 21.52 -10.06 -3.87
C GLN A 218 22.38 -9.03 -3.14
N HIS A 219 22.26 -7.75 -3.51
CA HIS A 219 22.98 -6.66 -2.84
C HIS A 219 22.67 -6.60 -1.34
N TYR A 220 21.38 -6.70 -0.98
CA TYR A 220 20.98 -6.66 0.43
C TYR A 220 21.13 -8.01 1.16
N GLY A 221 21.53 -9.08 0.48
CA GLY A 221 21.67 -10.41 1.08
C GLY A 221 20.36 -10.98 1.62
N LYS A 222 19.23 -10.63 1.00
CA LYS A 222 17.89 -11.04 1.43
C LYS A 222 17.30 -12.11 0.49
N PRO A 223 16.46 -13.03 1.02
CA PRO A 223 15.77 -14.01 0.19
C PRO A 223 14.73 -13.33 -0.72
N HIS A 224 14.57 -13.84 -1.94
CA HIS A 224 13.58 -13.36 -2.89
C HIS A 224 12.14 -13.62 -2.38
N TYR A 225 11.18 -12.79 -2.78
CA TYR A 225 9.76 -12.97 -2.42
C TYR A 225 8.98 -13.84 -3.42
N TRP A 226 9.59 -14.20 -4.56
CA TRP A 226 9.01 -15.04 -5.63
C TRP A 226 9.55 -16.44 -5.60
#